data_29253336efbe1a890c3b1a2e75bfee46
#
_entry.id   29253336efbe1a890c3b1a2e75bfee46
#
_cell.length_a   1.000
_cell.length_b   1.000
_cell.length_c   1.000
_cell.angle_alpha   90.00
_cell.angle_beta   90.00
_cell.angle_gamma   90.00
#
_symmetry.space_group_name_H-M   'P 1'
#
loop_
_entity.id
_entity.type
_entity.pdbx_description
1 polymer ?
#
loop_
_entity_poly.entity_id
_entity_poly.type
_entity_poly.pdbx_seq_one_letter_code
_entity_poly.pdbx_strand_id
1 'polypeptide(L)'
;MALRTLVAACVLLSGVRFLTTAQPPEISNSFCKMFWLLGVPCDQVNVALVSVLKGKQSYKLGPVTPAQILANHTSAVGQVEYLNFTLAPTAMTMGCHVAGSSVSSLSFSLFDNGTNYCNLYKVLKGSGLTKTPGFMEFSNEWLCLGYGVSVCK
;
A
#
# COMPACT_ATOMS: atom_id res chain seq x y z
N MET A 1 -52.02 29.55 -1.91
CA MET A 1 -50.88 30.22 -1.27
C MET A 1 -50.02 29.30 -0.41
N ALA A 2 -50.58 28.36 0.32
CA ALA A 2 -49.82 27.41 1.15
C ALA A 2 -48.88 26.48 0.32
N LEU A 3 -49.28 26.08 -0.89
CA LEU A 3 -48.50 25.20 -1.72
C LEU A 3 -47.22 25.85 -2.26
N ARG A 4 -47.25 27.13 -2.57
CA ARG A 4 -46.06 27.89 -3.03
C ARG A 4 -45.01 28.05 -1.95
N THR A 5 -45.43 28.22 -0.71
CA THR A 5 -44.51 28.36 0.43
C THR A 5 -43.86 27.00 0.77
N LEU A 6 -44.57 25.90 0.65
CA LEU A 6 -44.04 24.54 0.85
C LEU A 6 -43.02 24.16 -0.21
N VAL A 7 -43.24 24.51 -1.46
CA VAL A 7 -42.30 24.26 -2.56
C VAL A 7 -41.00 25.03 -2.38
N ALA A 8 -41.08 26.31 -1.98
CA ALA A 8 -39.91 27.13 -1.70
C ALA A 8 -39.09 26.56 -0.51
N ALA A 9 -39.74 26.07 0.55
CA ALA A 9 -39.08 25.45 1.69
C ALA A 9 -38.38 24.15 1.31
N CYS A 10 -38.98 23.32 0.46
CA CYS A 10 -38.39 22.10 -0.03
C CYS A 10 -37.13 22.36 -0.90
N VAL A 11 -37.13 23.39 -1.74
CA VAL A 11 -36.01 23.79 -2.56
C VAL A 11 -34.84 24.29 -1.71
N LEU A 12 -35.11 25.07 -0.67
CA LEU A 12 -34.12 25.55 0.29
C LEU A 12 -33.49 24.40 1.10
N LEU A 13 -34.28 23.44 1.54
CA LEU A 13 -33.79 22.25 2.25
C LEU A 13 -32.95 21.34 1.34
N SER A 14 -33.31 21.20 0.06
CA SER A 14 -32.49 20.44 -0.91
C SER A 14 -31.15 21.14 -1.19
N GLY A 15 -31.13 22.48 -1.27
CA GLY A 15 -29.91 23.24 -1.48
C GLY A 15 -28.94 23.13 -0.30
N VAL A 16 -29.46 23.13 0.94
CA VAL A 16 -28.65 22.97 2.15
C VAL A 16 -28.05 21.56 2.24
N ARG A 17 -28.77 20.54 1.83
CA ARG A 17 -28.23 19.16 1.77
C ARG A 17 -27.10 19.00 0.76
N PHE A 18 -27.15 19.72 -0.34
CA PHE A 18 -26.08 19.70 -1.35
C PHE A 18 -24.78 20.34 -0.84
N LEU A 19 -24.87 21.37 -0.02
CA LEU A 19 -23.72 22.05 0.57
C LEU A 19 -23.07 21.26 1.72
N THR A 20 -23.81 20.38 2.39
CA THR A 20 -23.30 19.57 3.51
C THR A 20 -22.63 18.28 3.08
N THR A 21 -22.76 17.86 1.80
CA THR A 21 -22.13 16.65 1.26
C THR A 21 -20.78 16.91 0.59
N ALA A 22 -20.32 18.17 0.51
CA ALA A 22 -18.97 18.46 0.10
C ALA A 22 -18.00 18.04 1.21
N GLN A 23 -17.48 16.81 1.11
CA GLN A 23 -16.39 16.39 1.98
C GLN A 23 -15.17 17.27 1.71
N PRO A 24 -14.44 17.71 2.75
CA PRO A 24 -13.15 18.35 2.53
C PRO A 24 -12.27 17.40 1.72
N PRO A 25 -11.40 17.91 0.81
CA PRO A 25 -10.53 17.06 0.03
C PRO A 25 -9.72 16.20 0.99
N GLU A 26 -9.83 14.88 0.87
CA GLU A 26 -8.99 13.96 1.61
C GLU A 26 -7.53 14.28 1.24
N ILE A 27 -6.75 14.67 2.25
CA ILE A 27 -5.31 14.81 2.11
C ILE A 27 -4.78 13.39 1.98
N SER A 28 -4.55 12.94 0.74
CA SER A 28 -4.03 11.61 0.49
C SER A 28 -2.56 11.54 0.91
N ASN A 29 -2.24 10.60 1.77
CA ASN A 29 -0.86 10.23 2.07
C ASN A 29 -0.20 9.62 0.84
N SER A 30 1.10 9.80 0.68
CA SER A 30 1.80 9.07 -0.37
C SER A 30 1.74 7.57 -0.08
N PHE A 31 1.51 6.79 -1.13
CA PHE A 31 1.39 5.35 -1.01
C PHE A 31 2.00 4.66 -2.22
N CYS A 32 2.30 3.37 -2.03
CA CYS A 32 2.71 2.48 -3.10
C CYS A 32 2.02 1.14 -2.93
N LYS A 33 1.45 0.61 -3.99
CA LYS A 33 0.88 -0.73 -4.06
C LYS A 33 1.55 -1.51 -5.17
N MET A 34 2.11 -2.66 -4.81
CA MET A 34 2.86 -3.54 -5.69
C MET A 34 2.24 -4.92 -5.72
N PHE A 35 2.42 -5.61 -6.83
CA PHE A 35 2.03 -7.01 -6.98
C PHE A 35 3.20 -7.81 -7.51
N TRP A 36 3.43 -8.98 -6.92
CA TRP A 36 4.48 -9.90 -7.33
C TRP A 36 3.92 -11.30 -7.51
N LEU A 37 4.42 -11.98 -8.54
CA LEU A 37 4.24 -13.41 -8.73
C LEU A 37 5.56 -14.11 -8.44
N LEU A 38 5.48 -15.18 -7.67
CA LEU A 38 6.64 -15.94 -7.21
C LEU A 38 6.38 -17.42 -7.49
N GLY A 39 7.35 -18.11 -8.08
CA GLY A 39 7.26 -19.54 -8.39
C GLY A 39 7.56 -20.46 -7.19
N VAL A 40 7.30 -19.98 -5.98
CA VAL A 40 7.49 -20.75 -4.73
C VAL A 40 6.22 -20.65 -3.87
N PRO A 41 5.94 -21.63 -3.00
CA PRO A 41 4.74 -21.62 -2.16
C PRO A 41 4.68 -20.44 -1.19
N CYS A 42 3.47 -20.01 -0.84
CA CYS A 42 3.27 -18.87 0.05
C CYS A 42 3.84 -19.05 1.46
N ASP A 43 3.91 -20.26 1.98
CA ASP A 43 4.54 -20.53 3.27
C ASP A 43 6.05 -20.22 3.26
N GLN A 44 6.74 -20.55 2.17
CA GLN A 44 8.16 -20.17 1.98
C GLN A 44 8.32 -18.66 1.82
N VAL A 45 7.43 -18.01 1.08
CA VAL A 45 7.42 -16.56 0.91
C VAL A 45 7.23 -15.86 2.25
N ASN A 46 6.27 -16.32 3.05
CA ASN A 46 5.99 -15.78 4.38
C ASN A 46 7.24 -15.84 5.28
N VAL A 47 7.88 -17.00 5.38
CA VAL A 47 9.09 -17.20 6.19
C VAL A 47 10.22 -16.28 5.72
N ALA A 48 10.42 -16.15 4.42
CA ALA A 48 11.47 -15.31 3.85
C ALA A 48 11.25 -13.82 4.15
N LEU A 49 10.03 -13.33 3.98
CA LEU A 49 9.68 -11.92 4.27
C LEU A 49 9.82 -11.62 5.76
N VAL A 50 9.30 -12.47 6.63
CA VAL A 50 9.41 -12.31 8.08
C VAL A 50 10.86 -12.28 8.53
N SER A 51 11.69 -13.16 8.00
CA SER A 51 13.13 -13.21 8.31
C SER A 51 13.83 -11.89 8.00
N VAL A 52 13.58 -11.30 6.83
CA VAL A 52 14.17 -10.00 6.45
C VAL A 52 13.66 -8.88 7.33
N LEU A 53 12.36 -8.84 7.60
CA LEU A 53 11.76 -7.79 8.44
C LEU A 53 12.28 -7.82 9.87
N LYS A 54 12.58 -8.99 10.40
CA LYS A 54 13.21 -9.14 11.72
C LYS A 54 14.68 -8.73 11.73
N GLY A 55 15.39 -8.95 10.64
CA GLY A 55 16.83 -8.76 10.56
C GLY A 55 17.29 -7.33 10.27
N LYS A 56 16.38 -6.44 9.88
CA LYS A 56 16.71 -5.04 9.54
C LYS A 56 16.23 -4.08 10.61
N GLN A 57 17.14 -3.23 11.13
CA GLN A 57 16.83 -2.29 12.23
C GLN A 57 15.77 -1.24 11.86
N SER A 58 15.72 -0.82 10.59
CA SER A 58 14.74 0.18 10.11
C SER A 58 13.32 -0.38 9.98
N TYR A 59 13.16 -1.70 10.06
CA TYR A 59 11.85 -2.35 9.98
C TYR A 59 11.47 -2.93 11.34
N LYS A 60 10.20 -2.78 11.69
CA LYS A 60 9.61 -3.38 12.88
C LYS A 60 8.47 -4.30 12.45
N LEU A 61 8.61 -5.58 12.75
CA LEU A 61 7.58 -6.58 12.44
C LEU A 61 6.38 -6.38 13.36
N GLY A 62 5.19 -6.35 12.76
CA GLY A 62 3.90 -6.35 13.43
C GLY A 62 3.26 -7.75 13.44
N PRO A 63 1.92 -7.81 13.45
CA PRO A 63 1.17 -9.07 13.38
C PRO A 63 1.49 -9.87 12.11
N VAL A 64 1.63 -11.17 12.25
CA VAL A 64 1.89 -12.12 11.15
C VAL A 64 0.84 -13.22 11.18
N THR A 65 0.22 -13.46 10.03
CA THR A 65 -0.60 -14.65 9.77
C THR A 65 -0.07 -15.34 8.51
N PRO A 66 -0.50 -16.57 8.18
CA PRO A 66 -0.07 -17.24 6.95
C PRO A 66 -0.36 -16.43 5.67
N ALA A 67 -1.41 -15.60 5.69
CA ALA A 67 -1.87 -14.82 4.53
C ALA A 67 -1.52 -13.33 4.59
N GLN A 68 -1.01 -12.82 5.72
CA GLN A 68 -0.76 -11.39 5.89
C GLN A 68 0.41 -11.11 6.83
N ILE A 69 1.24 -10.16 6.45
CA ILE A 69 2.35 -9.67 7.26
C ILE A 69 2.24 -8.15 7.35
N LEU A 70 2.15 -7.63 8.56
CA LEU A 70 2.19 -6.20 8.83
C LEU A 70 3.54 -5.81 9.41
N ALA A 71 4.05 -4.65 9.00
CA ALA A 71 5.32 -4.12 9.49
C ALA A 71 5.34 -2.60 9.39
N ASN A 72 6.29 -1.98 10.06
CA ASN A 72 6.58 -0.55 9.93
C ASN A 72 8.02 -0.37 9.46
N HIS A 73 8.24 0.65 8.65
CA HIS A 73 9.58 1.14 8.32
C HIS A 73 9.74 2.53 8.91
N THR A 74 10.87 2.81 9.54
CA THR A 74 11.22 4.13 10.05
C THR A 74 12.43 4.65 9.30
N SER A 75 12.28 5.81 8.65
CA SER A 75 13.38 6.48 7.94
C SER A 75 14.38 7.10 8.90
N ALA A 76 15.55 7.50 8.37
CA ALA A 76 16.59 8.18 9.15
C ALA A 76 16.12 9.50 9.79
N VAL A 77 15.09 10.14 9.22
CA VAL A 77 14.51 11.38 9.76
C VAL A 77 13.30 11.11 10.68
N GLY A 78 13.03 9.85 11.02
CA GLY A 78 11.94 9.47 11.91
C GLY A 78 10.56 9.36 11.27
N GLN A 79 10.45 9.43 9.95
CA GLN A 79 9.21 9.21 9.24
C GLN A 79 8.84 7.72 9.25
N VAL A 80 7.59 7.42 9.55
CA VAL A 80 7.08 6.05 9.61
C VAL A 80 6.24 5.74 8.39
N GLU A 81 6.52 4.62 7.73
CA GLU A 81 5.68 4.04 6.69
C GLU A 81 5.10 2.72 7.18
N TYR A 82 3.81 2.52 6.89
CA TYR A 82 3.09 1.30 7.25
C TYR A 82 3.11 0.34 6.07
N LEU A 83 3.63 -0.87 6.30
CA LEU A 83 3.77 -1.92 5.30
C LEU A 83 2.75 -3.02 5.54
N ASN A 84 2.15 -3.52 4.45
CA ASN A 84 1.24 -4.65 4.47
C ASN A 84 1.56 -5.57 3.29
N PHE A 85 1.85 -6.83 3.58
CA PHE A 85 2.03 -7.88 2.56
C PHE A 85 0.90 -8.88 2.70
N THR A 86 0.15 -9.08 1.63
CA THR A 86 -0.93 -10.07 1.55
C THR A 86 -0.50 -11.18 0.60
N LEU A 87 -0.61 -12.43 1.02
CA LEU A 87 -0.17 -13.60 0.28
C LEU A 87 -1.37 -14.46 -0.09
N ALA A 88 -1.43 -14.89 -1.36
CA ALA A 88 -2.46 -15.80 -1.85
C ALA A 88 -1.84 -16.82 -2.81
N PRO A 89 -2.18 -18.12 -2.68
CA PRO A 89 -1.69 -19.12 -3.63
C PRO A 89 -2.23 -18.85 -5.03
N THR A 90 -1.41 -19.14 -6.05
CA THR A 90 -1.84 -19.06 -7.44
C THR A 90 -2.63 -20.32 -7.82
N ALA A 91 -3.69 -20.14 -8.66
CA ALA A 91 -4.63 -21.22 -8.97
C ALA A 91 -4.04 -22.35 -9.83
N MET A 92 -3.00 -22.09 -10.61
CA MET A 92 -2.50 -22.99 -11.65
C MET A 92 -1.12 -23.59 -11.36
N THR A 93 -0.42 -23.10 -10.33
CA THR A 93 0.95 -23.54 -9.99
C THR A 93 1.13 -23.50 -8.48
N MET A 94 2.19 -24.15 -7.96
CA MET A 94 2.57 -24.07 -6.55
C MET A 94 3.20 -22.72 -6.17
N GLY A 95 2.82 -21.66 -6.88
CA GLY A 95 3.35 -20.31 -6.68
C GLY A 95 2.55 -19.49 -5.66
N CYS A 96 3.05 -18.29 -5.41
CA CYS A 96 2.44 -17.32 -4.51
C CYS A 96 2.27 -15.96 -5.19
N HIS A 97 1.10 -15.38 -5.05
CA HIS A 97 0.82 -13.99 -5.40
C HIS A 97 0.95 -13.14 -4.14
N VAL A 98 1.78 -12.12 -4.20
CA VAL A 98 1.99 -11.18 -3.08
C VAL A 98 1.52 -9.79 -3.49
N ALA A 99 0.65 -9.19 -2.69
CA ALA A 99 0.29 -7.79 -2.80
C ALA A 99 0.97 -7.04 -1.65
N GLY A 100 1.85 -6.10 -1.96
CA GLY A 100 2.54 -5.26 -0.99
C GLY A 100 2.02 -3.83 -1.05
N SER A 101 1.81 -3.22 0.09
CA SER A 101 1.48 -1.79 0.17
C SER A 101 2.35 -1.09 1.20
N SER A 102 2.69 0.15 0.91
CA SER A 102 3.40 1.05 1.82
C SER A 102 2.68 2.40 1.83
N VAL A 103 2.37 2.92 3.01
CA VAL A 103 1.69 4.19 3.19
C VAL A 103 2.47 5.05 4.17
N SER A 104 2.80 6.27 3.77
CA SER A 104 3.47 7.24 4.63
C SER A 104 2.52 7.81 5.69
N SER A 105 3.02 8.01 6.91
CA SER A 105 2.27 8.65 7.99
C SER A 105 2.11 10.16 7.81
N LEU A 106 2.94 10.79 6.96
CA LEU A 106 2.88 12.22 6.69
C LEU A 106 2.08 12.51 5.43
N SER A 107 1.14 13.48 5.53
CA SER A 107 0.24 13.88 4.47
C SER A 107 0.88 14.70 3.33
N PHE A 108 2.16 15.03 3.40
CA PHE A 108 2.83 15.98 2.49
C PHE A 108 3.76 15.38 1.44
N SER A 109 3.89 14.08 1.34
CA SER A 109 4.80 13.53 0.35
C SER A 109 4.09 13.23 -0.97
N LEU A 110 3.69 14.27 -1.68
CA LEU A 110 3.39 14.17 -3.11
C LEU A 110 4.61 13.69 -3.91
N PHE A 111 5.81 13.82 -3.32
CA PHE A 111 7.09 13.40 -3.88
C PHE A 111 7.87 12.64 -2.82
N ASP A 112 7.67 11.34 -2.73
CA ASP A 112 8.47 10.49 -1.86
C ASP A 112 9.75 9.96 -2.53
N ASN A 113 10.02 10.35 -3.78
CA ASN A 113 11.14 9.88 -4.60
C ASN A 113 11.21 8.35 -4.72
N GLY A 114 10.05 7.69 -4.70
CA GLY A 114 9.98 6.24 -4.72
C GLY A 114 10.33 5.56 -3.40
N THR A 115 10.33 6.28 -2.29
CA THR A 115 10.67 5.73 -0.96
C THR A 115 9.72 4.60 -0.58
N ASN A 116 8.41 4.77 -0.78
CA ASN A 116 7.42 3.72 -0.51
C ASN A 116 7.67 2.46 -1.35
N TYR A 117 7.98 2.62 -2.64
CA TYR A 117 8.36 1.52 -3.51
C TYR A 117 9.63 0.81 -3.00
N CYS A 118 10.69 1.59 -2.71
CA CYS A 118 11.96 1.03 -2.27
C CYS A 118 11.86 0.31 -0.93
N ASN A 119 11.01 0.79 -0.01
CA ASN A 119 10.78 0.10 1.26
C ASN A 119 10.20 -1.31 1.04
N LEU A 120 9.30 -1.47 0.09
CA LEU A 120 8.73 -2.76 -0.28
C LEU A 120 9.75 -3.63 -1.06
N TYR A 121 10.37 -3.06 -2.08
CA TYR A 121 11.29 -3.77 -2.96
C TYR A 121 12.52 -4.32 -2.21
N LYS A 122 13.07 -3.54 -1.29
CA LYS A 122 14.22 -3.97 -0.47
C LYS A 122 13.92 -5.20 0.37
N VAL A 123 12.68 -5.36 0.84
CA VAL A 123 12.27 -6.56 1.57
C VAL A 123 12.26 -7.77 0.64
N LEU A 124 11.67 -7.65 -0.55
CA LEU A 124 11.66 -8.72 -1.55
C LEU A 124 13.07 -9.10 -2.00
N LYS A 125 13.88 -8.11 -2.31
CA LYS A 125 15.28 -8.33 -2.74
C LYS A 125 16.13 -8.96 -1.63
N GLY A 126 16.02 -8.44 -0.41
CA GLY A 126 16.79 -8.93 0.73
C GLY A 126 16.42 -10.36 1.14
N SER A 127 15.21 -10.80 0.85
CA SER A 127 14.74 -12.16 1.09
C SER A 127 15.18 -13.17 0.00
N GLY A 128 15.77 -12.69 -1.10
CA GLY A 128 16.12 -13.52 -2.27
C GLY A 128 14.94 -13.86 -3.17
N LEU A 129 13.74 -13.38 -2.85
CA LEU A 129 12.52 -13.72 -3.60
C LEU A 129 12.52 -13.17 -5.02
N THR A 130 13.25 -12.09 -5.31
CA THR A 130 13.39 -11.55 -6.68
C THR A 130 14.14 -12.48 -7.62
N LYS A 131 14.85 -13.46 -7.08
CA LYS A 131 15.60 -14.47 -7.86
C LYS A 131 14.84 -15.81 -7.98
N THR A 132 13.63 -15.90 -7.46
CA THR A 132 12.83 -17.12 -7.57
C THR A 132 12.36 -17.36 -9.00
N PRO A 133 12.13 -18.63 -9.41
CA PRO A 133 11.57 -18.92 -10.71
C PRO A 133 10.24 -18.21 -10.92
N GLY A 134 10.01 -17.67 -12.12
CA GLY A 134 8.77 -17.00 -12.46
C GLY A 134 8.51 -15.70 -11.74
N PHE A 135 9.53 -15.08 -11.12
CA PHE A 135 9.37 -13.77 -10.49
C PHE A 135 8.92 -12.73 -11.51
N MET A 136 7.81 -12.07 -11.19
CA MET A 136 7.27 -10.95 -11.98
C MET A 136 6.79 -9.86 -11.02
N GLU A 137 7.02 -8.60 -11.42
CA GLU A 137 6.61 -7.42 -10.66
C GLU A 137 5.64 -6.59 -11.49
N PHE A 138 4.53 -6.16 -10.87
CA PHE A 138 3.50 -5.36 -11.51
C PHE A 138 3.15 -4.16 -10.65
N SER A 139 3.12 -2.99 -11.25
CA SER A 139 2.53 -1.77 -10.72
C SER A 139 2.39 -0.73 -11.82
N ASN A 140 2.01 0.48 -11.45
CA ASN A 140 2.02 1.66 -12.32
C ASN A 140 2.08 2.91 -11.44
N GLU A 141 2.24 4.08 -12.07
CA GLU A 141 2.35 5.36 -11.36
C GLU A 141 1.09 5.73 -10.55
N TRP A 142 -0.07 5.20 -10.88
CA TRP A 142 -1.31 5.43 -10.13
C TRP A 142 -1.37 4.63 -8.83
N LEU A 143 -0.81 3.44 -8.84
CA LEU A 143 -0.78 2.55 -7.68
C LEU A 143 0.47 2.76 -6.83
N CYS A 144 1.56 3.25 -7.44
CA CYS A 144 2.84 3.41 -6.79
C CYS A 144 3.56 4.65 -7.35
N LEU A 145 3.47 5.75 -6.64
CA LEU A 145 4.06 7.00 -7.05
C LEU A 145 5.59 6.87 -7.18
N GLY A 146 6.12 7.27 -8.33
CA GLY A 146 7.55 7.19 -8.62
C GLY A 146 8.06 5.81 -9.03
N TYR A 147 7.19 4.85 -9.27
CA TYR A 147 7.55 3.46 -9.65
C TYR A 147 8.49 3.41 -10.86
N GLY A 148 8.17 4.15 -11.93
CA GLY A 148 8.94 4.11 -13.18
C GLY A 148 10.29 4.82 -13.12
N VAL A 149 10.55 5.65 -12.10
CA VAL A 149 11.78 6.45 -11.94
C VAL A 149 12.57 6.10 -10.69
N SER A 150 12.08 5.15 -9.89
CA SER A 150 12.71 4.78 -8.62
C SER A 150 13.99 3.96 -8.85
N VAL A 151 15.04 4.35 -8.15
CA VAL A 151 16.29 3.60 -8.07
C VAL A 151 16.52 3.24 -6.60
N CYS A 152 16.34 1.97 -6.27
CA CYS A 152 16.55 1.47 -4.91
C CYS A 152 18.01 1.02 -4.72
N LYS A 153 18.74 1.70 -3.84
CA LYS A 153 20.14 1.38 -3.48
C LYS A 153 20.20 0.43 -2.29
#